data_3faf3afefe41491b476d703254b8c6b3
#
_entry.id   3faf3afefe41491b476d703254b8c6b3
#
_cell.length_a   1.000
_cell.length_b   1.000
_cell.length_c   1.000
_cell.angle_alpha   90.00
_cell.angle_beta   90.00
_cell.angle_gamma   90.00
#
_symmetry.space_group_name_H-M   'P 1'
#
loop_
_entity.id
_entity.type
_entity.pdbx_description
1 polymer ?
#
loop_
_entity_poly.entity_id
_entity_poly.type
_entity_poly.pdbx_seq_one_letter_code
_entity_poly.pdbx_strand_id
1 'polypeptide(L)'
;MNAKPWLASSWKQSDDKLTWTFTINDKVKFSNGNALTAEAVKASLERTFAKSKRAKTFFNYTEMTANGQELTIKTDKPYYNLPNLLGDPLFLVMDVTAEANGRDIAKEGPIGTGPYVVTSFTKERAELARNDNYWDGKPGFAKVEIPSINDANTRAMALQAGDVDMAVSIGPGEYGIFQNDKKFTIYEESSLRDVFVRMSQKGKLKNANLRAALIAGADRESYAKNLMKDTFIAGKAPLPPSIDYGFNQLRDPNKYNVERAKELLKREGYIDTNGDGIVDKDGENLVLDFYAYTSRPELPLYAEALQADYKKNRCRFTNQNHRLCCD
;
A
#
# COMPACT_ATOMS: atom_id res chain seq x y z
N MET A 1 14.71 5.25 -1.79
CA MET A 1 14.25 6.15 -2.88
C MET A 1 14.46 7.59 -2.43
N ASN A 2 15.01 8.44 -3.30
CA ASN A 2 15.16 9.86 -3.00
C ASN A 2 14.19 10.66 -3.86
N ALA A 3 13.56 11.69 -3.29
CA ALA A 3 12.74 12.63 -4.04
C ALA A 3 13.55 13.26 -5.18
N LYS A 4 12.90 13.46 -6.32
CA LYS A 4 13.49 14.15 -7.48
C LYS A 4 12.69 15.42 -7.75
N PRO A 5 13.32 16.47 -8.31
CA PRO A 5 12.61 17.68 -8.75
C PRO A 5 11.46 17.33 -9.71
N TRP A 6 10.30 17.95 -9.50
CA TRP A 6 9.11 17.79 -10.33
C TRP A 6 8.25 19.05 -10.27
N LEU A 7 7.14 19.05 -9.49
CA LEU A 7 6.36 20.27 -9.22
C LEU A 7 7.13 21.28 -8.39
N ALA A 8 8.01 20.82 -7.49
CA ALA A 8 9.05 21.64 -6.90
C ALA A 8 10.35 21.40 -7.67
N SER A 9 10.98 22.47 -8.16
CA SER A 9 12.25 22.43 -8.90
C SER A 9 13.45 22.24 -7.97
N SER A 10 13.32 22.68 -6.72
CA SER A 10 14.34 22.54 -5.67
C SER A 10 13.72 22.67 -4.28
N TRP A 11 14.49 22.29 -3.26
CA TRP A 11 14.13 22.48 -1.85
C TRP A 11 15.37 22.58 -0.98
N LYS A 12 15.20 23.22 0.17
CA LYS A 12 16.23 23.35 1.21
C LYS A 12 15.61 23.17 2.59
N GLN A 13 16.38 22.67 3.53
CA GLN A 13 16.01 22.56 4.94
C GLN A 13 16.83 23.55 5.75
N SER A 14 16.21 24.21 6.73
CA SER A 14 16.91 25.09 7.68
C SER A 14 17.85 24.30 8.61
N ASP A 15 18.79 25.00 9.24
CA ASP A 15 19.80 24.39 10.14
C ASP A 15 19.15 23.74 11.37
N ASP A 16 18.07 24.32 11.90
CA ASP A 16 17.28 23.78 13.00
C ASP A 16 16.41 22.56 12.61
N LYS A 17 16.39 22.20 11.30
CA LYS A 17 15.62 21.08 10.73
C LYS A 17 14.10 21.20 10.84
N LEU A 18 13.58 22.36 11.23
CA LEU A 18 12.15 22.58 11.42
C LEU A 18 11.47 23.21 10.21
N THR A 19 12.23 23.88 9.34
CA THR A 19 11.66 24.61 8.21
C THR A 19 12.15 24.06 6.88
N TRP A 20 11.22 23.81 5.98
CA TRP A 20 11.50 23.44 4.60
C TRP A 20 11.00 24.51 3.66
N THR A 21 11.83 24.91 2.71
CA THR A 21 11.50 25.86 1.65
C THR A 21 11.58 25.16 0.31
N PHE A 22 10.49 25.19 -0.45
CA PHE A 22 10.36 24.58 -1.78
C PHE A 22 10.23 25.68 -2.83
N THR A 23 10.98 25.58 -3.91
CA THR A 23 10.79 26.43 -5.09
C THR A 23 9.85 25.71 -6.07
N ILE A 24 8.69 26.26 -6.30
CA ILE A 24 7.69 25.68 -7.20
C ILE A 24 8.08 25.97 -8.66
N ASN A 25 7.90 25.00 -9.53
CA ASN A 25 8.24 25.10 -10.93
C ASN A 25 7.24 26.00 -11.67
N ASP A 26 7.71 27.13 -12.17
CA ASP A 26 6.92 28.19 -12.84
C ASP A 26 6.40 27.80 -14.23
N LYS A 27 6.93 26.72 -14.82
CA LYS A 27 6.47 26.18 -16.10
C LYS A 27 5.19 25.36 -15.99
N VAL A 28 4.82 24.94 -14.78
CA VAL A 28 3.70 24.07 -14.54
C VAL A 28 2.38 24.84 -14.54
N LYS A 29 1.38 24.29 -15.23
CA LYS A 29 0.00 24.77 -15.19
C LYS A 29 -0.95 23.64 -14.82
N PHE A 30 -2.03 23.99 -14.18
CA PHE A 30 -3.18 23.09 -14.04
C PHE A 30 -3.83 22.86 -15.41
N SER A 31 -4.58 21.78 -15.53
CA SER A 31 -5.26 21.43 -16.79
C SER A 31 -6.31 22.44 -17.26
N ASN A 32 -6.78 23.32 -16.38
CA ASN A 32 -7.65 24.45 -16.71
C ASN A 32 -6.88 25.72 -17.15
N GLY A 33 -5.55 25.65 -17.23
CA GLY A 33 -4.69 26.75 -17.64
C GLY A 33 -4.19 27.66 -16.51
N ASN A 34 -4.69 27.54 -15.29
CA ASN A 34 -4.20 28.29 -14.14
C ASN A 34 -2.74 27.93 -13.85
N ALA A 35 -1.93 28.93 -13.49
CA ALA A 35 -0.54 28.72 -13.12
C ALA A 35 -0.40 27.96 -11.80
N LEU A 36 0.58 27.08 -11.70
CA LEU A 36 0.97 26.48 -10.43
C LEU A 36 1.86 27.47 -9.66
N THR A 37 1.33 28.04 -8.58
CA THR A 37 2.05 28.93 -7.68
C THR A 37 2.25 28.28 -6.32
N ALA A 38 3.13 28.82 -5.49
CA ALA A 38 3.29 28.34 -4.12
C ALA A 38 1.99 28.47 -3.32
N GLU A 39 1.18 29.51 -3.56
CA GLU A 39 -0.13 29.67 -2.92
C GLU A 39 -1.12 28.56 -3.33
N ALA A 40 -1.13 28.18 -4.61
CA ALA A 40 -1.97 27.07 -5.09
C ALA A 40 -1.56 25.72 -4.46
N VAL A 41 -0.25 25.46 -4.33
CA VAL A 41 0.27 24.26 -3.66
C VAL A 41 -0.10 24.28 -2.18
N LYS A 42 0.11 25.41 -1.48
CA LYS A 42 -0.28 25.59 -0.09
C LYS A 42 -1.77 25.28 0.12
N ALA A 43 -2.63 25.90 -0.66
CA ALA A 43 -4.07 25.71 -0.56
C ALA A 43 -4.49 24.24 -0.78
N SER A 44 -3.85 23.55 -1.73
CA SER A 44 -4.06 22.12 -1.97
C SER A 44 -3.63 21.24 -0.79
N LEU A 45 -2.47 21.52 -0.19
CA LEU A 45 -1.99 20.80 0.99
C LEU A 45 -2.88 21.05 2.21
N GLU A 46 -3.25 22.32 2.48
CA GLU A 46 -4.17 22.67 3.58
C GLU A 46 -5.50 21.96 3.44
N ARG A 47 -6.06 21.89 2.21
CA ARG A 47 -7.25 21.10 1.94
C ARG A 47 -7.04 19.62 2.28
N THR A 48 -5.91 19.04 1.90
CA THR A 48 -5.60 17.64 2.20
C THR A 48 -5.57 17.40 3.72
N PHE A 49 -4.92 18.27 4.49
CA PHE A 49 -4.90 18.18 5.94
C PHE A 49 -6.27 18.40 6.60
N ALA A 50 -7.12 19.22 6.01
CA ALA A 50 -8.49 19.45 6.50
C ALA A 50 -9.40 18.26 6.23
N LYS A 51 -9.28 17.62 5.06
CA LYS A 51 -10.18 16.54 4.63
C LYS A 51 -9.70 15.14 5.04
N SER A 52 -8.41 14.92 5.27
CA SER A 52 -7.84 13.60 5.56
C SER A 52 -7.13 13.54 6.91
N LYS A 53 -7.69 12.77 7.83
CA LYS A 53 -7.03 12.43 9.11
C LYS A 53 -5.69 11.71 8.89
N ARG A 54 -5.54 10.99 7.78
CA ARG A 54 -4.33 10.26 7.43
C ARG A 54 -3.15 11.20 7.15
N ALA A 55 -3.38 12.40 6.61
CA ALA A 55 -2.31 13.36 6.32
C ALA A 55 -1.45 13.64 7.56
N LYS A 56 -2.06 13.78 8.73
CA LYS A 56 -1.41 14.02 10.02
C LYS A 56 -0.55 12.84 10.50
N THR A 57 -0.71 11.65 9.93
CA THR A 57 0.16 10.50 10.26
C THR A 57 1.49 10.54 9.52
N PHE A 58 1.60 11.33 8.45
CA PHE A 58 2.85 11.52 7.70
C PHE A 58 3.72 12.60 8.33
N PHE A 59 3.16 13.78 8.51
CA PHE A 59 3.82 14.89 9.19
C PHE A 59 2.77 15.89 9.71
N ASN A 60 3.22 16.78 10.60
CA ASN A 60 2.44 17.93 11.04
C ASN A 60 3.22 19.21 10.78
N TYR A 61 2.52 20.29 10.53
CA TYR A 61 3.10 21.60 10.36
C TYR A 61 2.47 22.60 11.36
N THR A 62 3.25 23.59 11.77
CA THR A 62 2.79 24.70 12.61
C THR A 62 2.43 25.92 11.77
N GLU A 63 3.09 26.07 10.63
CA GLU A 63 2.88 27.19 9.74
C GLU A 63 3.19 26.78 8.29
N MET A 64 2.44 27.33 7.34
CA MET A 64 2.68 27.19 5.91
C MET A 64 2.48 28.54 5.24
N THR A 65 3.53 29.06 4.60
CA THR A 65 3.50 30.37 3.93
C THR A 65 3.89 30.23 2.48
N ALA A 66 3.37 31.09 1.63
CA ALA A 66 3.67 31.14 0.21
C ALA A 66 3.99 32.58 -0.21
N ASN A 67 5.01 32.72 -1.07
CA ASN A 67 5.38 33.99 -1.65
C ASN A 67 5.88 33.74 -3.09
N GLY A 68 5.09 34.14 -4.09
CA GLY A 68 5.38 33.88 -5.50
C GLY A 68 5.50 32.37 -5.78
N GLN A 69 6.70 31.90 -6.05
CA GLN A 69 7.00 30.48 -6.26
C GLN A 69 7.68 29.80 -5.06
N GLU A 70 7.82 30.49 -3.95
CA GLU A 70 8.43 29.93 -2.74
C GLU A 70 7.35 29.49 -1.74
N LEU A 71 7.31 28.18 -1.44
CA LEU A 71 6.49 27.58 -0.40
C LEU A 71 7.36 27.22 0.80
N THR A 72 7.03 27.76 1.96
CA THR A 72 7.71 27.46 3.22
C THR A 72 6.79 26.68 4.15
N ILE A 73 7.26 25.53 4.65
CA ILE A 73 6.56 24.67 5.59
C ILE A 73 7.37 24.56 6.87
N LYS A 74 6.84 25.07 7.97
CA LYS A 74 7.41 24.91 9.31
C LYS A 74 6.71 23.77 10.02
N THR A 75 7.49 22.80 10.50
CA THR A 75 6.98 21.57 11.09
C THR A 75 7.03 21.62 12.61
N ASP A 76 6.23 20.77 13.29
CA ASP A 76 6.16 20.65 14.75
C ASP A 76 7.40 20.00 15.37
N LYS A 77 8.13 19.24 14.57
CA LYS A 77 9.37 18.53 14.92
C LYS A 77 10.21 18.30 13.66
N PRO A 78 11.50 17.94 13.79
CA PRO A 78 12.35 17.66 12.63
C PRO A 78 11.80 16.49 11.77
N TYR A 79 11.62 16.74 10.46
CA TYR A 79 11.33 15.75 9.44
C TYR A 79 12.44 15.81 8.38
N TYR A 80 13.34 14.82 8.40
CA TYR A 80 14.52 14.83 7.51
C TYR A 80 14.21 14.41 6.07
N ASN A 81 13.03 13.88 5.81
CA ASN A 81 12.63 13.33 4.52
C ASN A 81 11.29 13.90 4.01
N LEU A 82 10.93 15.13 4.41
CA LEU A 82 9.66 15.75 4.03
C LEU A 82 9.41 15.75 2.51
N PRO A 83 10.40 15.97 1.62
CA PRO A 83 10.19 15.85 0.18
C PRO A 83 9.72 14.45 -0.25
N ASN A 84 10.22 13.38 0.37
CA ASN A 84 9.76 12.02 0.09
C ASN A 84 8.34 11.76 0.60
N LEU A 85 7.98 12.33 1.75
CA LEU A 85 6.62 12.22 2.31
C LEU A 85 5.60 12.92 1.40
N LEU A 86 5.94 14.09 0.86
CA LEU A 86 5.12 14.82 -0.08
C LEU A 86 4.97 14.12 -1.45
N GLY A 87 5.80 13.12 -1.73
CA GLY A 87 5.67 12.24 -2.90
C GLY A 87 4.56 11.17 -2.77
N ASP A 88 3.94 11.00 -1.58
CA ASP A 88 2.80 10.08 -1.44
C ASP A 88 1.58 10.60 -2.22
N PRO A 89 0.83 9.75 -2.93
CA PRO A 89 -0.39 10.14 -3.66
C PRO A 89 -1.43 10.91 -2.85
N LEU A 90 -1.39 10.81 -1.53
CA LEU A 90 -2.24 11.61 -0.65
C LEU A 90 -2.04 13.12 -0.82
N PHE A 91 -0.82 13.55 -1.18
CA PHE A 91 -0.44 14.95 -1.32
C PHE A 91 -0.41 15.44 -2.77
N LEU A 92 -1.13 14.74 -3.67
CA LEU A 92 -1.31 15.20 -5.04
C LEU A 92 -1.90 16.61 -5.06
N VAL A 93 -1.27 17.48 -5.84
CA VAL A 93 -1.66 18.90 -5.94
C VAL A 93 -2.80 19.07 -6.92
N MET A 94 -3.85 19.75 -6.50
CA MET A 94 -5.02 20.07 -7.28
C MET A 94 -5.37 21.56 -7.18
N ASP A 95 -6.07 22.10 -8.18
CA ASP A 95 -6.61 23.44 -8.14
C ASP A 95 -7.88 23.48 -7.26
N VAL A 96 -7.71 23.98 -6.05
CA VAL A 96 -8.82 24.08 -5.08
C VAL A 96 -9.78 25.23 -5.40
N THR A 97 -9.40 26.17 -6.27
CA THR A 97 -10.31 27.26 -6.67
C THR A 97 -11.47 26.75 -7.47
N ALA A 98 -11.29 25.64 -8.21
CA ALA A 98 -12.37 24.99 -8.94
C ALA A 98 -13.44 24.43 -7.99
N GLU A 99 -13.05 23.83 -6.84
CA GLU A 99 -13.99 23.36 -5.80
C GLU A 99 -14.71 24.55 -5.17
N ALA A 100 -13.99 25.63 -4.85
CA ALA A 100 -14.59 26.86 -4.31
C ALA A 100 -15.59 27.49 -5.28
N ASN A 101 -15.39 27.32 -6.58
CA ASN A 101 -16.29 27.80 -7.64
C ASN A 101 -17.42 26.80 -8.00
N GLY A 102 -17.63 25.77 -7.15
CA GLY A 102 -18.77 24.86 -7.27
C GLY A 102 -18.50 23.53 -8.01
N ARG A 103 -17.25 23.24 -8.38
CA ARG A 103 -16.92 21.93 -8.96
C ARG A 103 -17.07 20.82 -7.92
N ASP A 104 -17.87 19.82 -8.23
CA ASP A 104 -18.00 18.61 -7.42
C ASP A 104 -16.91 17.61 -7.81
N ILE A 105 -15.81 17.60 -7.04
CA ILE A 105 -14.64 16.74 -7.29
C ILE A 105 -15.01 15.25 -7.27
N ALA A 106 -16.00 14.85 -6.48
CA ALA A 106 -16.44 13.46 -6.40
C ALA A 106 -17.16 12.98 -7.66
N LYS A 107 -17.75 13.92 -8.43
CA LYS A 107 -18.48 13.63 -9.68
C LYS A 107 -17.68 14.00 -10.93
N GLU A 108 -16.96 15.11 -10.84
CA GLU A 108 -16.30 15.71 -12.01
C GLU A 108 -14.78 15.45 -12.03
N GLY A 109 -14.24 14.85 -10.96
CA GLY A 109 -12.81 14.65 -10.76
C GLY A 109 -12.04 15.95 -10.45
N PRO A 110 -10.77 15.83 -10.01
CA PRO A 110 -9.92 16.97 -9.69
C PRO A 110 -9.37 17.66 -10.94
N ILE A 111 -9.04 18.94 -10.82
CA ILE A 111 -8.20 19.65 -11.77
C ILE A 111 -6.76 19.56 -11.28
N GLY A 112 -5.94 18.79 -11.96
CA GLY A 112 -4.54 18.54 -11.63
C GLY A 112 -3.57 19.13 -12.63
N THR A 113 -2.28 18.81 -12.45
CA THR A 113 -1.16 19.24 -13.31
C THR A 113 -0.66 18.11 -14.22
N GLY A 114 -1.40 17.00 -14.30
CA GLY A 114 -1.00 15.78 -14.98
C GLY A 114 -1.16 15.80 -16.49
N PRO A 115 -0.70 14.72 -17.17
CA PRO A 115 -0.73 14.60 -18.64
C PRO A 115 -2.14 14.43 -19.21
N TYR A 116 -3.13 14.13 -18.38
CA TYR A 116 -4.52 13.92 -18.79
C TYR A 116 -5.49 14.73 -17.93
N VAL A 117 -6.59 15.13 -18.55
CA VAL A 117 -7.71 15.86 -17.95
C VAL A 117 -8.88 14.91 -17.76
N VAL A 118 -9.48 14.88 -16.60
CA VAL A 118 -10.69 14.09 -16.33
C VAL A 118 -11.88 14.75 -17.07
N THR A 119 -12.51 13.99 -17.96
CA THR A 119 -13.70 14.43 -18.74
C THR A 119 -14.98 13.80 -18.21
N SER A 120 -14.89 12.61 -17.59
CA SER A 120 -15.99 11.93 -16.92
C SER A 120 -15.45 11.12 -15.75
N PHE A 121 -16.17 11.13 -14.63
CA PHE A 121 -15.76 10.42 -13.42
C PHE A 121 -16.98 9.81 -12.73
N THR A 122 -17.07 8.48 -12.77
CA THR A 122 -18.12 7.71 -12.10
C THR A 122 -17.51 6.64 -11.18
N LYS A 123 -18.33 5.88 -10.49
CA LYS A 123 -17.85 4.74 -9.68
C LYS A 123 -17.34 3.59 -10.57
N GLU A 124 -17.88 3.50 -11.78
CA GLU A 124 -17.61 2.41 -12.72
C GLU A 124 -16.38 2.68 -13.59
N ARG A 125 -16.11 3.96 -13.89
CA ARG A 125 -14.98 4.34 -14.76
C ARG A 125 -14.61 5.82 -14.66
N ALA A 126 -13.37 6.11 -15.04
CA ALA A 126 -12.91 7.47 -15.35
C ALA A 126 -12.57 7.56 -16.85
N GLU A 127 -12.98 8.64 -17.47
CA GLU A 127 -12.60 8.99 -18.86
C GLU A 127 -11.68 10.22 -18.81
N LEU A 128 -10.59 10.15 -19.58
CA LEU A 128 -9.59 11.20 -19.59
C LEU A 128 -9.25 11.58 -21.02
N ALA A 129 -9.13 12.87 -21.28
CA ALA A 129 -8.58 13.41 -22.52
C ALA A 129 -7.14 13.88 -22.29
N ARG A 130 -6.33 13.87 -23.33
CA ARG A 130 -4.99 14.43 -23.29
C ARG A 130 -5.01 15.90 -22.85
N ASN A 131 -4.10 16.25 -21.95
CA ASN A 131 -3.84 17.64 -21.60
C ASN A 131 -2.85 18.24 -22.61
N ASP A 132 -3.36 18.99 -23.58
CA ASP A 132 -2.52 19.62 -24.61
C ASP A 132 -1.62 20.74 -24.04
N ASN A 133 -1.89 21.21 -22.80
CA ASN A 133 -1.07 22.18 -22.07
C ASN A 133 -0.11 21.50 -21.06
N TYR A 134 0.10 20.19 -21.17
CA TYR A 134 0.98 19.49 -20.26
C TYR A 134 2.42 19.98 -20.41
N TRP A 135 3.02 20.37 -19.30
CA TRP A 135 4.32 21.07 -19.24
C TRP A 135 5.53 20.14 -19.53
N ASP A 136 5.38 18.83 -19.39
CA ASP A 136 6.47 17.85 -19.57
C ASP A 136 6.27 17.04 -20.88
N GLY A 137 5.94 17.73 -21.95
CA GLY A 137 5.81 17.15 -23.29
C GLY A 137 4.42 16.66 -23.64
N LYS A 138 4.26 16.15 -24.86
CA LYS A 138 2.96 15.72 -25.38
C LYS A 138 2.66 14.27 -24.97
N PRO A 139 1.58 13.99 -24.22
CA PRO A 139 1.17 12.63 -23.89
C PRO A 139 0.84 11.80 -25.14
N GLY A 140 1.20 10.51 -25.11
CA GLY A 140 1.11 9.64 -26.29
C GLY A 140 -0.34 9.35 -26.74
N PHE A 141 -1.25 9.14 -25.80
CA PHE A 141 -2.64 8.81 -26.11
C PHE A 141 -3.52 10.06 -26.11
N ALA A 142 -4.49 10.12 -27.04
CA ALA A 142 -5.46 11.20 -27.08
C ALA A 142 -6.56 11.04 -26.02
N LYS A 143 -6.91 9.81 -25.71
CA LYS A 143 -7.93 9.41 -24.74
C LYS A 143 -7.42 8.24 -23.90
N VAL A 144 -7.83 8.20 -22.64
CA VAL A 144 -7.60 7.06 -21.72
C VAL A 144 -8.91 6.78 -21.00
N GLU A 145 -9.30 5.52 -20.94
CA GLU A 145 -10.44 5.05 -20.17
C GLU A 145 -9.94 4.11 -19.06
N ILE A 146 -10.38 4.33 -17.85
CA ILE A 146 -9.99 3.54 -16.68
C ILE A 146 -11.25 2.91 -16.09
N PRO A 147 -11.65 1.70 -16.52
CA PRO A 147 -12.75 0.97 -15.91
C PRO A 147 -12.38 0.49 -14.50
N SER A 148 -13.32 0.56 -13.59
CA SER A 148 -13.17 0.07 -12.20
C SER A 148 -13.59 -1.39 -12.12
N ILE A 149 -12.65 -2.31 -12.28
CA ILE A 149 -12.90 -3.77 -12.17
C ILE A 149 -12.28 -4.28 -10.87
N ASN A 150 -13.11 -4.47 -9.85
CA ASN A 150 -12.65 -4.80 -8.49
C ASN A 150 -12.16 -6.24 -8.34
N ASP A 151 -12.76 -7.18 -9.06
CA ASP A 151 -12.39 -8.58 -9.02
C ASP A 151 -11.15 -8.85 -9.89
N ALA A 152 -10.14 -9.55 -9.33
CA ALA A 152 -8.86 -9.79 -9.98
C ALA A 152 -9.00 -10.74 -11.20
N ASN A 153 -9.86 -11.75 -11.11
CA ASN A 153 -10.09 -12.70 -12.20
C ASN A 153 -10.78 -11.99 -13.37
N THR A 154 -11.79 -11.17 -13.08
CA THR A 154 -12.50 -10.38 -14.09
C THR A 154 -11.54 -9.41 -14.79
N ARG A 155 -10.60 -8.78 -14.06
CA ARG A 155 -9.56 -7.93 -14.68
C ARG A 155 -8.64 -8.73 -15.61
N ALA A 156 -8.21 -9.90 -15.16
CA ALA A 156 -7.36 -10.79 -15.98
C ALA A 156 -8.09 -11.23 -17.25
N MET A 157 -9.36 -11.61 -17.14
CA MET A 157 -10.18 -11.99 -18.29
C MET A 157 -10.39 -10.84 -19.27
N ALA A 158 -10.65 -9.62 -18.79
CA ALA A 158 -10.79 -8.43 -19.62
C ALA A 158 -9.50 -8.12 -20.40
N LEU A 159 -8.34 -8.24 -19.77
CA LEU A 159 -7.04 -8.08 -20.43
C LEU A 159 -6.80 -9.20 -21.47
N GLN A 160 -7.14 -10.44 -21.17
CA GLN A 160 -6.99 -11.56 -22.07
C GLN A 160 -7.91 -11.46 -23.28
N ALA A 161 -9.13 -10.96 -23.10
CA ALA A 161 -10.10 -10.72 -24.17
C ALA A 161 -9.75 -9.51 -25.06
N GLY A 162 -8.89 -8.61 -24.58
CA GLY A 162 -8.56 -7.35 -25.26
C GLY A 162 -9.56 -6.22 -24.99
N ASP A 163 -10.42 -6.39 -23.97
CA ASP A 163 -11.36 -5.34 -23.53
C ASP A 163 -10.63 -4.18 -22.83
N VAL A 164 -9.43 -4.45 -22.31
CA VAL A 164 -8.52 -3.46 -21.76
C VAL A 164 -7.09 -3.72 -22.26
N ASP A 165 -6.33 -2.66 -22.47
CA ASP A 165 -4.93 -2.73 -22.94
C ASP A 165 -3.93 -2.94 -21.79
N MET A 166 -4.31 -2.57 -20.56
CA MET A 166 -3.48 -2.68 -19.37
C MET A 166 -4.32 -3.04 -18.15
N ALA A 167 -3.83 -3.97 -17.34
CA ALA A 167 -4.44 -4.31 -16.06
C ALA A 167 -3.41 -4.21 -14.92
N VAL A 168 -3.84 -3.66 -13.79
CA VAL A 168 -3.03 -3.51 -12.57
C VAL A 168 -3.50 -4.51 -11.52
N SER A 169 -2.57 -5.05 -10.73
CA SER A 169 -2.85 -6.00 -9.65
C SER A 169 -3.52 -7.29 -10.15
N ILE A 170 -2.89 -7.94 -11.11
CA ILE A 170 -3.23 -9.33 -11.49
C ILE A 170 -2.91 -10.23 -10.30
N GLY A 171 -3.82 -11.15 -10.00
CA GLY A 171 -3.67 -12.10 -8.89
C GLY A 171 -2.61 -13.17 -9.17
N PRO A 172 -2.03 -13.79 -8.13
CA PRO A 172 -1.06 -14.88 -8.29
C PRO A 172 -1.62 -16.09 -9.07
N GLY A 173 -2.93 -16.31 -8.99
CA GLY A 173 -3.61 -17.39 -9.73
C GLY A 173 -3.56 -17.21 -11.24
N GLU A 174 -3.74 -15.97 -11.70
CA GLU A 174 -3.82 -15.59 -13.11
C GLU A 174 -2.45 -15.23 -13.71
N TYR A 175 -1.44 -14.98 -12.86
CA TYR A 175 -0.10 -14.55 -13.29
C TYR A 175 0.51 -15.48 -14.35
N GLY A 176 0.37 -16.79 -14.16
CA GLY A 176 0.91 -17.80 -15.08
C GLY A 176 0.31 -17.74 -16.50
N ILE A 177 -0.90 -17.21 -16.67
CA ILE A 177 -1.55 -17.05 -17.97
C ILE A 177 -0.75 -16.07 -18.83
N PHE A 178 -0.35 -14.95 -18.23
CA PHE A 178 0.33 -13.86 -18.93
C PHE A 178 1.84 -14.09 -19.06
N GLN A 179 2.44 -14.78 -18.09
CA GLN A 179 3.89 -15.06 -18.08
C GLN A 179 4.35 -15.87 -19.28
N ASN A 180 3.51 -16.77 -19.76
CA ASN A 180 3.84 -17.68 -20.86
C ASN A 180 3.30 -17.24 -22.22
N ASP A 181 2.57 -16.13 -22.32
CA ASP A 181 2.02 -15.62 -23.56
C ASP A 181 2.79 -14.37 -24.01
N LYS A 182 3.47 -14.49 -25.15
CA LYS A 182 4.27 -13.39 -25.78
C LYS A 182 3.46 -12.17 -26.21
N LYS A 183 2.13 -12.24 -26.20
CA LYS A 183 1.26 -11.09 -26.47
C LYS A 183 1.28 -10.08 -25.34
N PHE A 184 1.68 -10.50 -24.12
CA PHE A 184 1.65 -9.67 -22.94
C PHE A 184 3.06 -9.32 -22.46
N THR A 185 3.20 -8.13 -21.93
CA THR A 185 4.40 -7.69 -21.21
C THR A 185 4.04 -7.52 -19.74
N ILE A 186 4.78 -8.17 -18.86
CA ILE A 186 4.60 -8.04 -17.41
C ILE A 186 5.61 -7.00 -16.91
N TYR A 187 5.11 -6.01 -16.18
CA TYR A 187 5.91 -5.05 -15.42
C TYR A 187 5.80 -5.42 -13.94
N GLU A 188 6.91 -5.78 -13.35
CA GLU A 188 7.01 -6.17 -11.95
C GLU A 188 8.09 -5.35 -11.26
N GLU A 189 7.72 -4.68 -10.19
CA GLU A 189 8.61 -3.81 -9.43
C GLU A 189 8.50 -4.12 -7.95
N SER A 190 9.65 -4.25 -7.28
CA SER A 190 9.71 -4.41 -5.84
C SER A 190 9.19 -3.17 -5.13
N SER A 191 8.16 -3.34 -4.31
CA SER A 191 7.54 -2.25 -3.57
C SER A 191 8.02 -2.17 -2.12
N LEU A 192 7.59 -1.14 -1.40
CA LEU A 192 7.78 -0.99 0.05
C LEU A 192 6.69 -1.70 0.86
N ARG A 193 5.82 -2.46 0.19
CA ARG A 193 4.68 -3.10 0.84
C ARG A 193 5.09 -4.41 1.47
N ASP A 194 4.80 -4.54 2.77
CA ASP A 194 4.90 -5.79 3.51
C ASP A 194 3.53 -6.39 3.79
N VAL A 195 3.44 -7.71 3.73
CA VAL A 195 2.31 -8.48 4.25
C VAL A 195 2.75 -9.15 5.54
N PHE A 196 2.05 -8.89 6.63
CA PHE A 196 2.37 -9.44 7.94
C PHE A 196 1.12 -9.79 8.75
N VAL A 197 1.28 -10.70 9.69
CA VAL A 197 0.26 -11.04 10.67
C VAL A 197 0.49 -10.22 11.95
N ARG A 198 -0.50 -9.41 12.33
CA ARG A 198 -0.49 -8.69 13.60
C ARG A 198 -1.11 -9.57 14.68
N MET A 199 -0.32 -9.98 15.65
CA MET A 199 -0.79 -10.77 16.78
C MET A 199 -1.20 -9.86 17.94
N SER A 200 -2.40 -10.09 18.50
CA SER A 200 -2.82 -9.42 19.75
C SER A 200 -1.87 -9.83 20.88
N GLN A 201 -1.47 -8.88 21.73
CA GLN A 201 -0.71 -9.18 22.94
C GLN A 201 -1.63 -9.30 24.18
N LYS A 202 -2.90 -9.64 23.94
CA LYS A 202 -3.91 -9.91 24.98
C LYS A 202 -4.37 -11.36 24.92
N GLY A 203 -5.07 -11.81 25.95
CA GLY A 203 -5.59 -13.18 26.01
C GLY A 203 -4.50 -14.24 25.89
N LYS A 204 -4.77 -15.34 25.20
CA LYS A 204 -3.83 -16.46 25.00
C LYS A 204 -2.52 -15.98 24.33
N LEU A 205 -2.60 -15.03 23.40
CA LEU A 205 -1.43 -14.49 22.69
C LEU A 205 -0.59 -13.47 23.49
N LYS A 206 -0.91 -13.21 24.77
CA LYS A 206 0.00 -12.52 25.70
C LYS A 206 1.30 -13.32 25.88
N ASN A 207 1.22 -14.64 25.80
CA ASN A 207 2.35 -15.55 25.91
C ASN A 207 3.29 -15.42 24.69
N ALA A 208 4.56 -15.09 24.93
CA ALA A 208 5.57 -14.90 23.89
C ALA A 208 5.95 -16.21 23.18
N ASN A 209 6.01 -17.33 23.94
CA ASN A 209 6.34 -18.64 23.37
C ASN A 209 5.21 -19.14 22.47
N LEU A 210 3.95 -18.85 22.80
CA LEU A 210 2.84 -19.17 21.92
C LEU A 210 2.95 -18.39 20.61
N ARG A 211 3.27 -17.10 20.64
CA ARG A 211 3.51 -16.33 19.42
C ARG A 211 4.69 -16.87 18.62
N ALA A 212 5.79 -17.25 19.30
CA ALA A 212 6.96 -17.85 18.64
C ALA A 212 6.63 -19.22 18.01
N ALA A 213 5.77 -20.01 18.63
CA ALA A 213 5.28 -21.27 18.05
C ALA A 213 4.50 -21.03 16.76
N LEU A 214 3.60 -20.05 16.75
CA LEU A 214 2.85 -19.68 15.56
C LEU A 214 3.77 -19.20 14.42
N ILE A 215 4.77 -18.37 14.73
CA ILE A 215 5.74 -17.90 13.73
C ILE A 215 6.56 -19.07 13.16
N ALA A 216 7.04 -19.97 14.02
CA ALA A 216 7.80 -21.14 13.59
C ALA A 216 6.95 -22.15 12.80
N GLY A 217 5.64 -22.16 13.03
CA GLY A 217 4.69 -23.03 12.36
C GLY A 217 4.22 -22.58 10.98
N ALA A 218 4.64 -21.41 10.50
CA ALA A 218 4.21 -20.83 9.22
C ALA A 218 5.31 -20.93 8.15
N ASP A 219 5.04 -21.63 7.04
CA ASP A 219 6.00 -21.85 5.94
C ASP A 219 5.99 -20.69 4.93
N ARG A 220 6.60 -19.57 5.32
CA ARG A 220 6.65 -18.33 4.53
C ARG A 220 7.37 -18.50 3.19
N GLU A 221 8.40 -19.38 3.14
CA GLU A 221 9.13 -19.66 1.90
C GLU A 221 8.21 -20.40 0.90
N SER A 222 7.46 -21.38 1.37
CA SER A 222 6.46 -22.06 0.54
C SER A 222 5.35 -21.12 0.07
N TYR A 223 4.91 -20.20 0.92
CA TYR A 223 3.90 -19.21 0.52
C TYR A 223 4.43 -18.31 -0.59
N ALA A 224 5.63 -17.77 -0.47
CA ALA A 224 6.22 -16.92 -1.51
C ALA A 224 6.37 -17.68 -2.83
N LYS A 225 6.94 -18.89 -2.79
CA LYS A 225 7.28 -19.67 -3.97
C LYS A 225 6.05 -20.33 -4.61
N ASN A 226 5.29 -21.10 -3.83
CA ASN A 226 4.26 -21.96 -4.38
C ASN A 226 2.90 -21.28 -4.49
N LEU A 227 2.53 -20.49 -3.47
CA LEU A 227 1.24 -19.81 -3.42
C LEU A 227 1.27 -18.52 -4.22
N MET A 228 2.33 -17.71 -4.07
CA MET A 228 2.47 -16.41 -4.73
C MET A 228 3.29 -16.46 -6.02
N LYS A 229 3.72 -17.65 -6.49
CA LYS A 229 4.44 -17.82 -7.76
C LYS A 229 5.67 -16.93 -7.90
N ASP A 230 6.45 -16.78 -6.81
CA ASP A 230 7.63 -15.93 -6.69
C ASP A 230 7.39 -14.42 -6.88
N THR A 231 6.13 -13.96 -6.97
CA THR A 231 5.81 -12.52 -7.01
C THR A 231 5.96 -11.83 -5.64
N PHE A 232 6.25 -12.59 -4.59
CA PHE A 232 6.53 -12.12 -3.23
C PHE A 232 7.84 -12.74 -2.71
N ILE A 233 8.46 -12.07 -1.76
CA ILE A 233 9.67 -12.52 -1.09
C ILE A 233 9.34 -12.87 0.36
N ALA A 234 9.80 -14.03 0.84
CA ALA A 234 9.61 -14.43 2.22
C ALA A 234 10.24 -13.44 3.20
N GLY A 235 9.43 -12.84 4.07
CA GLY A 235 9.87 -11.82 5.01
C GLY A 235 10.75 -12.38 6.13
N LYS A 236 11.88 -11.70 6.40
CA LYS A 236 12.78 -11.97 7.53
C LYS A 236 12.70 -10.88 8.61
N ALA A 237 12.20 -9.72 8.24
CA ALA A 237 12.12 -8.52 9.04
C ALA A 237 10.91 -7.66 8.62
N PRO A 238 10.52 -6.65 9.40
CA PRO A 238 9.42 -5.74 9.08
C PRO A 238 9.76 -4.72 7.98
N LEU A 239 10.92 -4.84 7.34
CA LEU A 239 11.34 -3.99 6.23
C LEU A 239 11.60 -4.86 4.99
N PRO A 240 11.09 -4.45 3.82
CA PRO A 240 11.28 -5.19 2.58
C PRO A 240 12.72 -5.10 2.05
N PRO A 241 13.17 -6.06 1.23
CA PRO A 241 14.52 -6.05 0.66
C PRO A 241 14.78 -4.89 -0.30
N SER A 242 13.75 -4.22 -0.80
CA SER A 242 13.84 -3.02 -1.64
C SER A 242 14.37 -1.79 -0.91
N ILE A 243 14.44 -1.82 0.42
CA ILE A 243 15.07 -0.79 1.24
C ILE A 243 16.46 -1.31 1.66
N ASP A 244 17.50 -0.52 1.38
CA ASP A 244 18.87 -0.89 1.75
C ASP A 244 19.16 -0.60 3.25
N TYR A 245 18.55 -1.40 4.11
CA TYR A 245 18.81 -1.44 5.55
C TYR A 245 19.40 -2.79 5.99
N GLY A 246 20.17 -3.45 5.11
CA GLY A 246 20.87 -4.66 5.44
C GLY A 246 20.01 -5.93 5.44
N PHE A 247 18.85 -5.95 4.76
CA PHE A 247 17.96 -7.12 4.68
C PHE A 247 18.69 -8.41 4.32
N ASN A 248 19.61 -8.35 3.36
CA ASN A 248 20.36 -9.54 2.90
C ASN A 248 21.32 -10.11 3.94
N GLN A 249 21.73 -9.29 4.92
CA GLN A 249 22.61 -9.68 6.03
C GLN A 249 21.84 -10.27 7.21
N LEU A 250 20.51 -10.11 7.23
CA LEU A 250 19.69 -10.63 8.32
C LEU A 250 19.60 -12.15 8.25
N ARG A 251 19.83 -12.78 9.40
CA ARG A 251 19.45 -14.18 9.62
C ARG A 251 17.95 -14.19 9.93
N ASP A 252 17.22 -15.14 9.36
CA ASP A 252 15.85 -15.39 9.79
C ASP A 252 15.85 -16.12 11.14
N PRO A 253 15.51 -15.47 12.25
CA PRO A 253 15.45 -16.09 13.57
C PRO A 253 14.25 -17.05 13.70
N ASN A 254 13.31 -16.97 12.79
CA ASN A 254 12.00 -17.62 12.85
C ASN A 254 11.75 -18.50 11.63
N LYS A 255 12.77 -19.26 11.21
CA LYS A 255 12.61 -20.24 10.12
C LYS A 255 11.48 -21.21 10.44
N TYR A 256 10.76 -21.62 9.38
CA TYR A 256 9.75 -22.66 9.48
C TYR A 256 10.33 -23.94 10.12
N ASN A 257 9.71 -24.37 11.19
CA ASN A 257 10.12 -25.56 11.94
C ASN A 257 8.95 -26.07 12.78
N VAL A 258 8.25 -27.07 12.28
CA VAL A 258 7.06 -27.67 12.91
C VAL A 258 7.40 -28.28 14.27
N GLU A 259 8.55 -28.95 14.38
CA GLU A 259 8.93 -29.61 15.66
C GLU A 259 9.22 -28.55 16.74
N ARG A 260 9.92 -27.48 16.38
CA ARG A 260 10.11 -26.34 17.31
C ARG A 260 8.78 -25.71 17.72
N ALA A 261 7.84 -25.56 16.77
CA ALA A 261 6.50 -25.05 17.10
C ALA A 261 5.79 -25.92 18.12
N LYS A 262 5.79 -27.25 17.93
CA LYS A 262 5.22 -28.23 18.85
C LYS A 262 5.91 -28.23 20.23
N GLU A 263 7.25 -28.14 20.25
CA GLU A 263 8.01 -28.04 21.50
C GLU A 263 7.64 -26.78 22.31
N LEU A 264 7.51 -25.63 21.66
CA LEU A 264 7.11 -24.39 22.29
C LEU A 264 5.70 -24.47 22.85
N LEU A 265 4.76 -25.06 22.11
CA LEU A 265 3.40 -25.31 22.59
C LEU A 265 3.40 -26.22 23.81
N LYS A 266 4.15 -27.33 23.75
CA LYS A 266 4.26 -28.27 24.87
C LYS A 266 4.88 -27.63 26.14
N ARG A 267 5.90 -26.77 25.98
CA ARG A 267 6.50 -26.03 27.13
C ARG A 267 5.50 -25.13 27.83
N GLU A 268 4.53 -24.62 27.11
CA GLU A 268 3.48 -23.77 27.68
C GLU A 268 2.26 -24.55 28.16
N GLY A 269 2.34 -25.90 28.15
CA GLY A 269 1.30 -26.78 28.63
C GLY A 269 0.20 -27.07 27.61
N TYR A 270 0.40 -26.73 26.35
CA TYR A 270 -0.53 -27.08 25.26
C TYR A 270 -0.20 -28.47 24.73
N ILE A 271 -1.04 -29.45 25.06
CA ILE A 271 -0.92 -30.86 24.67
C ILE A 271 -2.32 -31.34 24.25
N ASP A 272 -2.40 -32.21 23.27
CA ASP A 272 -3.66 -32.85 22.87
C ASP A 272 -3.99 -33.95 23.90
N THR A 273 -4.78 -33.61 24.93
CA THR A 273 -5.10 -34.54 26.05
C THR A 273 -6.37 -35.35 25.77
N ASN A 274 -7.24 -34.88 24.88
CA ASN A 274 -8.52 -35.53 24.54
C ASN A 274 -8.47 -36.34 23.25
N GLY A 275 -7.37 -36.24 22.47
CA GLY A 275 -7.15 -36.98 21.22
C GLY A 275 -7.93 -36.48 20.02
N ASP A 276 -8.46 -35.23 20.07
CA ASP A 276 -9.22 -34.65 18.97
C ASP A 276 -8.32 -34.04 17.85
N GLY A 277 -7.01 -34.09 18.05
CA GLY A 277 -6.01 -33.56 17.11
C GLY A 277 -5.72 -32.09 17.29
N ILE A 278 -6.29 -31.44 18.30
CA ILE A 278 -6.04 -30.04 18.65
C ILE A 278 -5.37 -30.00 20.02
N VAL A 279 -4.31 -29.21 20.17
CA VAL A 279 -3.71 -29.05 21.49
C VAL A 279 -4.63 -28.26 22.41
N ASP A 280 -4.75 -28.73 23.64
CA ASP A 280 -5.53 -28.12 24.70
C ASP A 280 -4.66 -27.75 25.91
N LYS A 281 -5.16 -26.86 26.74
CA LYS A 281 -4.59 -26.51 28.05
C LYS A 281 -5.73 -26.28 29.03
N ASP A 282 -5.65 -26.92 30.21
CA ASP A 282 -6.68 -26.83 31.25
C ASP A 282 -8.07 -27.22 30.72
N GLY A 283 -8.15 -28.18 29.77
CA GLY A 283 -9.38 -28.66 29.13
C GLY A 283 -9.93 -27.76 28.01
N GLU A 284 -9.24 -26.68 27.66
CA GLU A 284 -9.65 -25.79 26.57
C GLU A 284 -8.76 -25.96 25.34
N ASN A 285 -9.34 -26.29 24.19
CA ASN A 285 -8.64 -26.34 22.91
C ASN A 285 -8.01 -24.99 22.54
N LEU A 286 -6.84 -25.02 21.92
CA LEU A 286 -6.20 -23.85 21.38
C LEU A 286 -6.90 -23.43 20.07
N VAL A 287 -7.92 -22.59 20.23
CA VAL A 287 -8.63 -21.96 19.12
C VAL A 287 -8.27 -20.49 19.06
N LEU A 288 -7.90 -20.01 17.89
CA LEU A 288 -7.52 -18.62 17.63
C LEU A 288 -8.31 -18.06 16.45
N ASP A 289 -8.87 -16.88 16.62
CA ASP A 289 -9.53 -16.16 15.54
C ASP A 289 -8.50 -15.43 14.67
N PHE A 290 -8.64 -15.57 13.37
CA PHE A 290 -7.82 -14.91 12.37
C PHE A 290 -8.71 -14.09 11.44
N TYR A 291 -8.35 -12.82 11.26
CA TYR A 291 -9.07 -11.88 10.42
C TYR A 291 -8.24 -11.51 9.21
N ALA A 292 -8.78 -11.70 8.02
CA ALA A 292 -8.25 -11.20 6.76
C ALA A 292 -9.32 -10.36 6.06
N TYR A 293 -8.90 -9.47 5.16
CA TYR A 293 -9.83 -8.68 4.35
C TYR A 293 -9.65 -8.99 2.87
N THR A 294 -10.74 -8.88 2.11
CA THR A 294 -10.82 -9.37 0.72
C THR A 294 -10.45 -8.33 -0.33
N SER A 295 -10.21 -7.07 0.07
CA SER A 295 -9.82 -6.01 -0.87
C SER A 295 -8.40 -6.19 -1.46
N ARG A 296 -7.67 -7.20 -0.97
CA ARG A 296 -6.36 -7.62 -1.47
C ARG A 296 -6.43 -9.12 -1.77
N PRO A 297 -6.29 -9.54 -3.04
CA PRO A 297 -6.56 -10.92 -3.46
C PRO A 297 -5.64 -11.96 -2.79
N GLU A 298 -4.42 -11.57 -2.42
CA GLU A 298 -3.46 -12.46 -1.78
C GLU A 298 -3.78 -12.77 -0.31
N LEU A 299 -4.49 -11.89 0.41
CA LEU A 299 -4.67 -12.06 1.86
C LEU A 299 -5.57 -13.25 2.22
N PRO A 300 -6.69 -13.53 1.53
CA PRO A 300 -7.44 -14.77 1.75
C PRO A 300 -6.60 -16.03 1.51
N LEU A 301 -5.75 -16.03 0.47
CA LEU A 301 -4.87 -17.16 0.16
C LEU A 301 -3.86 -17.40 1.29
N TYR A 302 -3.26 -16.35 1.83
CA TYR A 302 -2.38 -16.47 3.01
C TYR A 302 -3.14 -16.98 4.24
N ALA A 303 -4.38 -16.54 4.45
CA ALA A 303 -5.18 -16.99 5.58
C ALA A 303 -5.48 -18.51 5.51
N GLU A 304 -5.80 -19.02 4.34
CA GLU A 304 -6.02 -20.46 4.09
C GLU A 304 -4.73 -21.26 4.27
N ALA A 305 -3.61 -20.77 3.74
CA ALA A 305 -2.32 -21.43 3.89
C ALA A 305 -1.87 -21.48 5.37
N LEU A 306 -2.02 -20.39 6.11
CA LEU A 306 -1.77 -20.35 7.54
C LEU A 306 -2.67 -21.32 8.32
N GLN A 307 -3.96 -21.38 7.98
CA GLN A 307 -4.88 -22.33 8.59
C GLN A 307 -4.44 -23.77 8.38
N ALA A 308 -4.00 -24.11 7.16
CA ALA A 308 -3.49 -25.43 6.83
C ALA A 308 -2.21 -25.77 7.61
N ASP A 309 -1.26 -24.84 7.73
CA ASP A 309 -0.03 -25.04 8.49
C ASP A 309 -0.29 -25.17 9.99
N TYR A 310 -1.16 -24.35 10.55
CA TYR A 310 -1.49 -24.44 11.98
C TYR A 310 -2.25 -25.73 12.31
N LYS A 311 -3.01 -26.29 11.40
CA LYS A 311 -3.58 -27.63 11.55
C LYS A 311 -2.49 -28.71 11.68
N LYS A 312 -1.36 -28.58 10.96
CA LYS A 312 -0.19 -29.49 11.11
C LYS A 312 0.44 -29.35 12.51
N ASN A 313 0.34 -28.17 13.11
CA ASN A 313 0.81 -27.89 14.46
C ASN A 313 -0.25 -28.18 15.54
N ARG A 314 -1.36 -28.80 15.16
CA ARG A 314 -2.50 -29.13 16.05
C ARG A 314 -3.15 -27.89 16.70
N CYS A 315 -3.11 -26.75 16.05
CA CYS A 315 -3.84 -25.54 16.45
C CYS A 315 -5.05 -25.34 15.54
N ARG A 316 -6.19 -24.98 16.09
CA ARG A 316 -7.38 -24.63 15.32
C ARG A 316 -7.43 -23.12 15.07
N PHE A 317 -7.48 -22.75 13.80
CA PHE A 317 -7.70 -21.39 13.35
C PHE A 317 -9.09 -21.23 12.78
N THR A 318 -9.83 -20.26 13.26
CA THR A 318 -11.10 -19.84 12.66
C THR A 318 -10.78 -18.67 11.72
N ASN A 319 -10.86 -18.92 10.42
CA ASN A 319 -10.62 -17.89 9.42
C ASN A 319 -11.90 -17.07 9.20
N GLN A 320 -11.82 -15.77 9.41
CA GLN A 320 -12.91 -14.84 9.19
C GLN A 320 -12.46 -13.78 8.17
N ASN A 321 -12.97 -13.91 6.94
CA ASN A 321 -12.73 -12.96 5.87
C ASN A 321 -13.72 -11.80 6.01
N HIS A 322 -13.22 -10.62 6.34
CA HIS A 322 -14.02 -9.39 6.44
C HIS A 322 -13.63 -8.40 5.33
N ARG A 323 -14.62 -7.71 4.77
CA ARG A 323 -14.36 -6.47 4.05
C ARG A 323 -13.97 -5.41 5.07
N LEU A 324 -12.83 -4.73 4.85
CA LEU A 324 -12.60 -3.48 5.56
C LEU A 324 -13.67 -2.48 5.08
N CYS A 325 -14.54 -2.07 5.98
CA CYS A 325 -15.25 -0.82 5.78
C CYS A 325 -14.21 0.28 5.94
N CYS A 326 -13.90 0.97 4.86
CA CYS A 326 -13.19 2.25 4.93
C CYS A 326 -14.19 3.26 5.50
N ASP A 327 -14.11 3.51 6.80
CA ASP A 327 -14.69 4.69 7.44
C ASP A 327 -13.79 5.90 7.19
#